data_a9e1dfa7481967317d109f72deac5361
#
_entry.id   a9e1dfa7481967317d109f72deac5361
#
_cell.length_a   1.000
_cell.length_b   1.000
_cell.length_c   1.000
_cell.angle_alpha   90.00
_cell.angle_beta   90.00
_cell.angle_gamma   90.00
#
_symmetry.space_group_name_H-M   'P 1'
#
loop_
_entity.id
_entity.type
_entity.pdbx_description
1 polymer ?
#
loop_
_entity_poly.entity_id
_entity_poly.type
_entity_poly.pdbx_seq_one_letter_code
_entity_poly.pdbx_strand_id
1 'polypeptide(L)'
;MNGRVRVKICGMTRIDDAQCAAAAGVDALGFIFYAKSPRHIEPEAARRIIAGLPPLVDAVGVFVNEEMARVEAVVRGCGLQYAQLHGAEPPDYCRELAARAGCRVLKAIRVGPATTATDIAPYRGAVCGFLLDPYQQDAVGGTGAVFDWALIGRLALDRPFLLAGGLSVDNIAAALAQAQPFGVDANSGLERVPGIKDHDLIERFLALVRSAATSPQRASSRA
;
A
#
# COMPACT_ATOMS: atom_id res chain seq x y z
N MET A 1 2.56 19.62 1.98
CA MET A 1 1.81 19.46 0.72
C MET A 1 0.33 19.34 1.06
N ASN A 2 -0.47 20.37 0.70
CA ASN A 2 -1.94 20.37 0.91
C ASN A 2 -2.63 19.64 -0.26
N GLY A 3 -2.41 18.35 -0.40
CA GLY A 3 -3.06 17.52 -1.41
C GLY A 3 -4.03 16.53 -0.77
N ARG A 4 -4.98 16.01 -1.55
CA ARG A 4 -5.84 14.92 -1.10
C ARG A 4 -5.01 13.69 -0.70
N VAL A 5 -5.45 12.95 0.29
CA VAL A 5 -4.85 11.65 0.66
C VAL A 5 -5.11 10.65 -0.48
N ARG A 6 -4.07 9.94 -0.90
CA ARG A 6 -4.18 8.90 -1.93
C ARG A 6 -4.67 7.59 -1.31
N VAL A 7 -5.39 6.79 -2.10
CA VAL A 7 -5.90 5.50 -1.64
C VAL A 7 -5.40 4.39 -2.55
N LYS A 8 -4.76 3.40 -1.95
CA LYS A 8 -4.47 2.11 -2.56
C LYS A 8 -5.36 1.04 -1.90
N ILE A 9 -5.93 0.14 -2.69
CA ILE A 9 -6.62 -1.06 -2.18
C ILE A 9 -5.84 -2.27 -2.67
N CYS A 10 -5.36 -3.09 -1.72
CA CYS A 10 -4.45 -4.21 -1.97
C CYS A 10 -5.19 -5.55 -1.99
N GLY A 11 -4.57 -6.57 -2.61
CA GLY A 11 -5.09 -7.94 -2.63
C GLY A 11 -6.24 -8.16 -3.59
N MET A 12 -6.19 -7.50 -4.75
CA MET A 12 -7.17 -7.71 -5.83
C MET A 12 -6.97 -9.08 -6.48
N THR A 13 -8.04 -9.86 -6.55
CA THR A 13 -8.07 -11.17 -7.22
C THR A 13 -9.21 -11.31 -8.22
N ARG A 14 -10.16 -10.36 -8.24
CA ARG A 14 -11.38 -10.40 -9.06
C ARG A 14 -11.55 -9.11 -9.85
N ILE A 15 -12.05 -9.25 -11.08
CA ILE A 15 -12.29 -8.10 -11.96
C ILE A 15 -13.39 -7.17 -11.42
N ASP A 16 -14.46 -7.74 -10.85
CA ASP A 16 -15.59 -6.97 -10.31
C ASP A 16 -15.14 -6.07 -9.16
N ASP A 17 -14.26 -6.59 -8.27
CA ASP A 17 -13.71 -5.84 -7.14
C ASP A 17 -12.83 -4.68 -7.63
N ALA A 18 -12.01 -4.94 -8.66
CA ALA A 18 -11.14 -3.92 -9.25
C ALA A 18 -11.96 -2.81 -9.95
N GLN A 19 -13.02 -3.19 -10.67
CA GLN A 19 -13.91 -2.24 -11.33
C GLN A 19 -14.70 -1.39 -10.32
N CYS A 20 -15.23 -2.02 -9.25
CA CYS A 20 -15.90 -1.29 -8.17
C CYS A 20 -14.95 -0.26 -7.53
N ALA A 21 -13.74 -0.66 -7.18
CA ALA A 21 -12.75 0.23 -6.58
C ALA A 21 -12.36 1.38 -7.53
N ALA A 22 -12.20 1.08 -8.82
CA ALA A 22 -11.90 2.09 -9.84
C ALA A 22 -13.05 3.09 -10.01
N ALA A 23 -14.30 2.61 -10.10
CA ALA A 23 -15.50 3.45 -10.18
C ALA A 23 -15.68 4.33 -8.93
N ALA A 24 -15.34 3.80 -7.75
CA ALA A 24 -15.33 4.55 -6.50
C ALA A 24 -14.17 5.56 -6.41
N GLY A 25 -13.22 5.56 -7.37
CA GLY A 25 -12.13 6.55 -7.52
C GLY A 25 -10.91 6.28 -6.65
N VAL A 26 -10.50 5.02 -6.58
CA VAL A 26 -9.20 4.61 -6.01
C VAL A 26 -8.05 5.17 -6.86
N ASP A 27 -6.88 5.40 -6.23
CA ASP A 27 -5.67 5.84 -6.95
C ASP A 27 -4.82 4.66 -7.44
N ALA A 28 -4.80 3.54 -6.70
CA ALA A 28 -4.00 2.39 -7.05
C ALA A 28 -4.61 1.06 -6.54
N LEU A 29 -4.36 -0.01 -7.29
CA LEU A 29 -4.77 -1.37 -6.95
C LEU A 29 -3.54 -2.28 -6.79
N GLY A 30 -3.52 -3.06 -5.71
CA GLY A 30 -2.45 -3.99 -5.40
C GLY A 30 -2.77 -5.43 -5.76
N PHE A 31 -1.82 -6.10 -6.43
CA PHE A 31 -1.87 -7.49 -6.85
C PHE A 31 -0.74 -8.26 -6.17
N ILE A 32 -1.04 -9.32 -5.43
CA ILE A 32 -0.06 -10.01 -4.58
C ILE A 32 0.46 -11.25 -5.31
N PHE A 33 1.75 -11.24 -5.68
CA PHE A 33 2.43 -12.35 -6.37
C PHE A 33 3.20 -13.28 -5.43
N TYR A 34 2.95 -13.18 -4.12
CA TYR A 34 3.54 -14.05 -3.11
C TYR A 34 2.66 -15.28 -2.88
N ALA A 35 3.12 -16.46 -3.29
CA ALA A 35 2.34 -17.71 -3.32
C ALA A 35 1.78 -18.17 -1.95
N LYS A 36 2.40 -17.76 -0.83
CA LYS A 36 1.90 -18.09 0.52
C LYS A 36 0.77 -17.17 0.99
N SER A 37 0.45 -16.12 0.24
CA SER A 37 -0.65 -15.22 0.57
C SER A 37 -2.00 -15.86 0.22
N PRO A 38 -3.02 -15.78 1.09
CA PRO A 38 -4.38 -16.19 0.71
C PRO A 38 -5.02 -15.27 -0.34
N ARG A 39 -4.32 -14.17 -0.71
CA ARG A 39 -4.71 -13.20 -1.74
C ARG A 39 -3.76 -13.25 -2.95
N HIS A 40 -3.05 -14.39 -3.09
CA HIS A 40 -2.18 -14.60 -4.24
C HIS A 40 -2.99 -14.58 -5.53
N ILE A 41 -2.40 -13.98 -6.57
CA ILE A 41 -2.95 -13.99 -7.93
C ILE A 41 -1.86 -14.37 -8.94
N GLU A 42 -2.21 -15.21 -9.91
CA GLU A 42 -1.31 -15.55 -11.00
C GLU A 42 -1.13 -14.37 -11.96
N PRO A 43 0.08 -14.18 -12.53
CA PRO A 43 0.38 -13.05 -13.43
C PRO A 43 -0.61 -12.91 -14.59
N GLU A 44 -1.03 -14.01 -15.20
CA GLU A 44 -1.98 -13.96 -16.31
C GLU A 44 -3.38 -13.48 -15.88
N ALA A 45 -3.83 -13.86 -14.68
CA ALA A 45 -5.09 -13.36 -14.13
C ALA A 45 -5.00 -11.87 -13.77
N ALA A 46 -3.89 -11.44 -13.14
CA ALA A 46 -3.63 -10.04 -12.83
C ALA A 46 -3.59 -9.18 -14.11
N ARG A 47 -2.88 -9.64 -15.15
CA ARG A 47 -2.79 -8.96 -16.45
C ARG A 47 -4.18 -8.68 -17.05
N ARG A 48 -5.09 -9.68 -16.99
CA ARG A 48 -6.47 -9.50 -17.49
C ARG A 48 -7.25 -8.44 -16.73
N ILE A 49 -7.10 -8.39 -15.41
CA ILE A 49 -7.75 -7.38 -14.57
C ILE A 49 -7.16 -5.99 -14.88
N ILE A 50 -5.83 -5.89 -14.92
CA ILE A 50 -5.12 -4.63 -15.14
C ILE A 50 -5.44 -4.03 -16.50
N ALA A 51 -5.54 -4.87 -17.56
CA ALA A 51 -5.91 -4.41 -18.90
C ALA A 51 -7.33 -3.80 -18.97
N GLY A 52 -8.20 -4.12 -18.02
CA GLY A 52 -9.55 -3.55 -17.91
C GLY A 52 -9.68 -2.32 -17.01
N LEU A 53 -8.57 -1.84 -16.41
CA LEU A 53 -8.60 -0.67 -15.54
C LEU A 53 -8.70 0.62 -16.37
N PRO A 54 -9.45 1.62 -15.87
CA PRO A 54 -9.49 2.93 -16.51
C PRO A 54 -8.15 3.64 -16.38
N PRO A 55 -7.86 4.62 -17.25
CA PRO A 55 -6.69 5.48 -17.12
C PRO A 55 -6.60 6.13 -15.73
N LEU A 56 -5.35 6.34 -15.25
CA LEU A 56 -5.04 7.00 -13.97
C LEU A 56 -5.38 6.16 -12.72
N VAL A 57 -5.62 4.87 -12.87
CA VAL A 57 -5.58 3.90 -11.76
C VAL A 57 -4.31 3.09 -11.89
N ASP A 58 -3.37 3.28 -10.96
CA ASP A 58 -2.09 2.58 -10.97
C ASP A 58 -2.21 1.13 -10.53
N ALA A 59 -1.50 0.22 -11.22
CA ALA A 59 -1.35 -1.18 -10.82
C ALA A 59 -0.03 -1.38 -10.05
N VAL A 60 -0.12 -1.96 -8.86
CA VAL A 60 0.99 -2.21 -7.93
C VAL A 60 1.17 -3.70 -7.72
N GLY A 61 2.30 -4.27 -8.15
CA GLY A 61 2.65 -5.65 -7.84
C GLY A 61 3.31 -5.76 -6.46
N VAL A 62 2.85 -6.68 -5.63
CA VAL A 62 3.42 -6.94 -4.29
C VAL A 62 4.25 -8.21 -4.33
N PHE A 63 5.52 -8.10 -3.94
CA PHE A 63 6.50 -9.18 -3.95
C PHE A 63 7.17 -9.32 -2.58
N VAL A 64 7.59 -10.53 -2.23
CA VAL A 64 8.26 -10.84 -0.95
C VAL A 64 9.47 -11.72 -1.23
N ASN A 65 10.68 -11.14 -1.14
CA ASN A 65 11.96 -11.83 -1.34
C ASN A 65 12.00 -12.65 -2.64
N GLU A 66 11.44 -12.11 -3.71
CA GLU A 66 11.34 -12.78 -4.99
C GLU A 66 12.62 -12.52 -5.82
N GLU A 67 12.96 -13.43 -6.73
CA GLU A 67 14.06 -13.25 -7.66
C GLU A 67 13.80 -12.08 -8.62
N MET A 68 14.83 -11.26 -8.84
CA MET A 68 14.73 -10.05 -9.65
C MET A 68 14.21 -10.32 -11.06
N ALA A 69 14.71 -11.36 -11.72
CA ALA A 69 14.29 -11.72 -13.07
C ALA A 69 12.79 -12.04 -13.14
N ARG A 70 12.25 -12.69 -12.10
CA ARG A 70 10.81 -12.98 -12.00
C ARG A 70 10.01 -11.72 -11.77
N VAL A 71 10.44 -10.84 -10.84
CA VAL A 71 9.76 -9.54 -10.61
C VAL A 71 9.74 -8.71 -11.89
N GLU A 72 10.87 -8.61 -12.59
CA GLU A 72 10.99 -7.89 -13.85
C GLU A 72 10.04 -8.43 -14.92
N ALA A 73 9.97 -9.75 -15.08
CA ALA A 73 9.07 -10.40 -16.02
C ALA A 73 7.59 -10.11 -15.69
N VAL A 74 7.20 -10.17 -14.41
CA VAL A 74 5.83 -9.88 -13.97
C VAL A 74 5.49 -8.40 -14.15
N VAL A 75 6.40 -7.49 -13.77
CA VAL A 75 6.20 -6.04 -13.95
C VAL A 75 5.92 -5.72 -15.40
N ARG A 76 6.76 -6.21 -16.33
CA ARG A 76 6.60 -5.97 -17.77
C ARG A 76 5.38 -6.69 -18.34
N GLY A 77 5.21 -7.97 -17.99
CA GLY A 77 4.13 -8.81 -18.52
C GLY A 77 2.73 -8.37 -18.11
N CYS A 78 2.59 -7.81 -16.91
CA CYS A 78 1.31 -7.31 -16.39
C CYS A 78 1.11 -5.81 -16.61
N GLY A 79 2.14 -5.04 -17.02
CA GLY A 79 2.06 -3.60 -17.16
C GLY A 79 1.96 -2.86 -15.83
N LEU A 80 2.69 -3.31 -14.81
CA LEU A 80 2.66 -2.68 -13.47
C LEU A 80 3.42 -1.36 -13.47
N GLN A 81 2.84 -0.33 -12.86
CA GLN A 81 3.49 0.97 -12.66
C GLN A 81 4.41 0.96 -11.44
N TYR A 82 4.11 0.12 -10.45
CA TYR A 82 4.87 0.01 -9.21
C TYR A 82 5.18 -1.44 -8.85
N ALA A 83 6.38 -1.66 -8.31
CA ALA A 83 6.73 -2.85 -7.55
C ALA A 83 6.81 -2.49 -6.06
N GLN A 84 5.96 -3.09 -5.24
CA GLN A 84 6.01 -3.00 -3.78
C GLN A 84 6.78 -4.19 -3.23
N LEU A 85 7.94 -3.93 -2.64
CA LEU A 85 8.82 -4.92 -2.06
C LEU A 85 8.52 -5.05 -0.56
N HIS A 86 7.93 -6.17 -0.16
CA HIS A 86 7.36 -6.38 1.18
C HIS A 86 8.16 -7.40 2.03
N GLY A 87 9.32 -7.82 1.55
CA GLY A 87 10.25 -8.71 2.23
C GLY A 87 11.45 -7.97 2.82
N ALA A 88 12.61 -8.64 2.80
CA ALA A 88 13.89 -8.13 3.28
C ALA A 88 14.80 -7.66 2.12
N GLU A 89 14.22 -7.28 0.99
CA GLU A 89 14.96 -6.84 -0.19
C GLU A 89 15.85 -5.63 0.16
N PRO A 90 17.17 -5.69 -0.12
CA PRO A 90 18.10 -4.63 0.24
C PRO A 90 17.97 -3.42 -0.70
N PRO A 91 18.52 -2.24 -0.32
CA PRO A 91 18.45 -1.02 -1.13
C PRO A 91 19.02 -1.17 -2.54
N ASP A 92 20.06 -1.97 -2.72
CA ASP A 92 20.65 -2.22 -4.04
C ASP A 92 19.70 -2.96 -4.95
N TYR A 93 19.00 -3.95 -4.42
CA TYR A 93 17.93 -4.64 -5.14
C TYR A 93 16.84 -3.65 -5.60
N CYS A 94 16.44 -2.72 -4.72
CA CYS A 94 15.41 -1.73 -5.06
C CYS A 94 15.86 -0.83 -6.23
N ARG A 95 17.12 -0.34 -6.19
CA ARG A 95 17.69 0.50 -7.25
C ARG A 95 17.79 -0.23 -8.58
N GLU A 96 18.34 -1.45 -8.53
CA GLU A 96 18.53 -2.27 -9.72
C GLU A 96 17.18 -2.64 -10.36
N LEU A 97 16.21 -3.05 -9.57
CA LEU A 97 14.87 -3.36 -10.08
C LEU A 97 14.22 -2.15 -10.75
N ALA A 98 14.29 -0.97 -10.14
CA ALA A 98 13.71 0.25 -10.72
C ALA A 98 14.33 0.56 -12.10
N ALA A 99 15.66 0.41 -12.22
CA ALA A 99 16.36 0.66 -13.47
C ALA A 99 16.03 -0.39 -14.54
N ARG A 100 15.99 -1.68 -14.16
CA ARG A 100 15.80 -2.79 -15.10
C ARG A 100 14.36 -2.94 -15.55
N ALA A 101 13.41 -2.91 -14.62
CA ALA A 101 12.00 -3.12 -14.92
C ALA A 101 11.30 -1.87 -15.47
N GLY A 102 11.89 -0.69 -15.32
CA GLY A 102 11.29 0.58 -15.73
C GLY A 102 10.04 0.95 -14.90
N CYS A 103 9.93 0.44 -13.66
CA CYS A 103 8.83 0.72 -12.74
C CYS A 103 9.29 1.54 -11.54
N ARG A 104 8.35 2.12 -10.81
CA ARG A 104 8.62 2.78 -9.53
C ARG A 104 8.62 1.74 -8.41
N VAL A 105 9.52 1.90 -7.44
CA VAL A 105 9.64 0.95 -6.32
C VAL A 105 9.13 1.58 -5.04
N LEU A 106 8.23 0.88 -4.34
CA LEU A 106 7.78 1.13 -2.98
C LEU A 106 8.43 0.10 -2.06
N LYS A 107 9.01 0.53 -0.94
CA LYS A 107 9.52 -0.41 0.09
C LYS A 107 8.55 -0.47 1.26
N ALA A 108 8.07 -1.65 1.57
CA ALA A 108 7.32 -1.88 2.79
C ALA A 108 8.28 -2.04 3.98
N ILE A 109 7.99 -1.29 5.04
CA ILE A 109 8.72 -1.32 6.30
C ILE A 109 7.75 -1.78 7.39
N ARG A 110 8.12 -2.83 8.10
CA ARG A 110 7.39 -3.27 9.29
C ARG A 110 7.80 -2.38 10.47
N VAL A 111 6.89 -1.54 10.92
CA VAL A 111 7.15 -0.56 11.98
C VAL A 111 6.75 -1.12 13.33
N GLY A 112 7.70 -1.26 14.20
CA GLY A 112 7.52 -1.65 15.60
C GLY A 112 8.30 -0.74 16.56
N PRO A 113 8.25 -1.02 17.87
CA PRO A 113 8.90 -0.19 18.89
C PRO A 113 10.41 0.00 18.68
N ALA A 114 11.09 -1.00 18.09
CA ALA A 114 12.53 -0.98 17.81
C ALA A 114 12.89 -0.32 16.46
N THR A 115 11.91 -0.01 15.61
CA THR A 115 12.18 0.56 14.28
C THR A 115 12.60 2.03 14.41
N THR A 116 13.68 2.38 13.73
CA THR A 116 14.32 3.70 13.83
C THR A 116 14.62 4.30 12.44
N ALA A 117 15.07 5.55 12.42
CA ALA A 117 15.50 6.20 11.19
C ALA A 117 16.69 5.48 10.51
N THR A 118 17.52 4.73 11.25
CA THR A 118 18.64 3.96 10.70
C THR A 118 18.19 2.79 9.84
N ASP A 119 17.02 2.24 10.07
CA ASP A 119 16.42 1.17 9.25
C ASP A 119 15.91 1.71 7.90
N ILE A 120 15.54 2.99 7.87
CA ILE A 120 15.01 3.67 6.68
C ILE A 120 16.11 4.29 5.84
N ALA A 121 17.13 4.85 6.49
CA ALA A 121 18.20 5.64 5.84
C ALA A 121 18.85 4.95 4.62
N PRO A 122 19.13 3.62 4.62
CA PRO A 122 19.73 2.95 3.47
C PRO A 122 18.88 2.98 2.19
N TYR A 123 17.56 3.11 2.33
CA TYR A 123 16.62 3.12 1.20
C TYR A 123 16.44 4.52 0.58
N ARG A 124 17.03 5.56 1.17
CA ARG A 124 17.01 6.92 0.60
C ARG A 124 17.62 6.93 -0.80
N GLY A 125 16.88 7.48 -1.75
CA GLY A 125 17.27 7.47 -3.16
C GLY A 125 17.12 6.13 -3.90
N ALA A 126 16.82 5.04 -3.19
CA ALA A 126 16.59 3.72 -3.79
C ALA A 126 15.12 3.44 -4.13
N VAL A 127 14.20 4.18 -3.49
CA VAL A 127 12.75 3.97 -3.63
C VAL A 127 12.03 5.30 -3.84
N CYS A 128 10.84 5.25 -4.43
CA CYS A 128 10.01 6.42 -4.64
C CYS A 128 9.11 6.76 -3.43
N GLY A 129 8.94 5.82 -2.51
CA GLY A 129 8.14 5.98 -1.30
C GLY A 129 8.17 4.73 -0.43
N PHE A 130 7.58 4.84 0.75
CA PHE A 130 7.47 3.76 1.70
C PHE A 130 6.03 3.34 1.90
N LEU A 131 5.82 2.07 2.27
CA LEU A 131 4.59 1.59 2.87
C LEU A 131 4.92 1.20 4.30
N LEU A 132 4.23 1.80 5.26
CA LEU A 132 4.43 1.52 6.68
C LEU A 132 3.35 0.56 7.15
N ASP A 133 3.77 -0.65 7.52
CA ASP A 133 2.91 -1.72 8.00
C ASP A 133 3.26 -2.02 9.46
N PRO A 134 2.27 -2.07 10.40
CA PRO A 134 2.56 -2.39 11.79
C PRO A 134 3.24 -3.74 11.91
N TYR A 135 4.27 -3.81 12.74
CA TYR A 135 4.85 -5.09 13.16
C TYR A 135 3.87 -5.82 14.07
N GLN A 136 3.31 -6.90 13.59
CA GLN A 136 2.54 -7.82 14.41
C GLN A 136 3.42 -9.02 14.77
N GLN A 137 3.81 -9.12 16.02
CA GLN A 137 4.46 -10.32 16.55
C GLN A 137 3.37 -11.37 16.71
N ASP A 138 3.46 -12.46 15.92
CA ASP A 138 2.60 -13.66 16.00
C ASP A 138 1.08 -13.38 16.11
N ALA A 139 0.52 -12.72 15.13
CA ALA A 139 -0.92 -12.53 15.06
C ALA A 139 -1.63 -13.82 14.61
N VAL A 140 -1.82 -14.73 15.55
CA VAL A 140 -2.95 -15.68 15.52
C VAL A 140 -4.17 -14.88 16.00
N GLY A 141 -4.89 -14.27 15.07
CA GLY A 141 -6.25 -13.77 15.26
C GLY A 141 -6.47 -12.59 16.21
N GLY A 142 -6.88 -11.45 15.64
CA GLY A 142 -7.87 -10.57 16.28
C GLY A 142 -7.51 -9.82 17.57
N THR A 143 -6.27 -9.42 17.81
CA THR A 143 -5.90 -8.73 19.06
C THR A 143 -6.24 -7.24 19.11
N GLY A 144 -6.81 -6.64 18.04
CA GLY A 144 -7.16 -5.22 18.06
C GLY A 144 -6.02 -4.26 18.42
N ALA A 145 -4.77 -4.72 18.33
CA ALA A 145 -3.60 -3.91 18.64
C ALA A 145 -3.55 -2.73 17.67
N VAL A 146 -3.88 -1.56 18.16
CA VAL A 146 -3.81 -0.30 17.43
C VAL A 146 -2.32 0.01 17.23
N PHE A 147 -1.93 0.19 15.98
CA PHE A 147 -0.59 0.69 15.64
C PHE A 147 -0.37 2.05 16.32
N ASP A 148 0.73 2.18 17.06
CA ASP A 148 1.12 3.47 17.62
C ASP A 148 1.69 4.37 16.51
N TRP A 149 0.83 5.17 15.89
CA TRP A 149 1.20 6.09 14.81
C TRP A 149 2.21 7.15 15.24
N ALA A 150 2.42 7.39 16.56
CA ALA A 150 3.46 8.28 17.06
C ALA A 150 4.88 7.78 16.70
N LEU A 151 5.05 6.49 16.47
CA LEU A 151 6.33 5.90 16.02
C LEU A 151 6.77 6.44 14.66
N ILE A 152 5.84 6.85 13.79
CA ILE A 152 6.14 7.35 12.44
C ILE A 152 7.04 8.59 12.50
N GLY A 153 6.82 9.48 13.46
CA GLY A 153 7.63 10.70 13.63
C GLY A 153 9.12 10.43 13.88
N ARG A 154 9.48 9.24 14.39
CA ARG A 154 10.87 8.85 14.67
C ARG A 154 11.61 8.34 13.44
N LEU A 155 10.91 8.04 12.34
CA LEU A 155 11.49 7.38 11.17
C LEU A 155 12.26 8.34 10.25
N ALA A 156 12.12 9.66 10.43
CA ALA A 156 12.77 10.70 9.62
C ALA A 156 12.63 10.45 8.11
N LEU A 157 11.39 10.17 7.67
CA LEU A 157 11.06 9.85 6.29
C LEU A 157 11.34 11.05 5.38
N ASP A 158 12.14 10.85 4.34
CA ASP A 158 12.45 11.83 3.29
C ASP A 158 11.63 11.63 2.01
N ARG A 159 10.80 10.60 1.98
CA ARG A 159 9.91 10.26 0.87
C ARG A 159 8.46 10.13 1.35
N PRO A 160 7.49 10.29 0.44
CA PRO A 160 6.09 10.03 0.76
C PRO A 160 5.90 8.61 1.30
N PHE A 161 4.95 8.45 2.22
CA PHE A 161 4.60 7.12 2.72
C PHE A 161 3.10 6.83 2.62
N LEU A 162 2.79 5.57 2.40
CA LEU A 162 1.46 5.00 2.54
C LEU A 162 1.36 4.36 3.92
N LEU A 163 0.29 4.66 4.65
CA LEU A 163 -0.05 3.99 5.89
C LEU A 163 -0.84 2.73 5.59
N ALA A 164 -0.39 1.59 6.11
CA ALA A 164 -1.06 0.29 6.00
C ALA A 164 -1.35 -0.31 7.38
N GLY A 165 -1.80 -1.55 7.41
CA GLY A 165 -2.02 -2.34 8.63
C GLY A 165 -3.40 -2.18 9.24
N GLY A 166 -4.32 -3.07 8.87
CA GLY A 166 -5.65 -3.18 9.46
C GLY A 166 -6.56 -1.96 9.28
N LEU A 167 -6.31 -1.11 8.28
CA LEU A 167 -7.18 0.03 7.99
C LEU A 167 -8.56 -0.43 7.55
N SER A 168 -9.58 0.17 8.15
CA SER A 168 -11.00 -0.12 7.91
C SER A 168 -11.84 1.16 7.99
N VAL A 169 -13.13 1.05 7.70
CA VAL A 169 -14.08 2.16 7.86
C VAL A 169 -14.16 2.70 9.29
N ASP A 170 -13.83 1.87 10.28
CA ASP A 170 -13.96 2.22 11.70
C ASP A 170 -12.77 3.03 12.23
N ASN A 171 -11.57 2.86 11.64
CA ASN A 171 -10.35 3.48 12.17
C ASN A 171 -9.70 4.51 11.23
N ILE A 172 -10.12 4.59 9.97
CA ILE A 172 -9.44 5.42 8.96
C ILE A 172 -9.40 6.90 9.33
N ALA A 173 -10.46 7.46 9.92
CA ALA A 173 -10.49 8.87 10.30
C ALA A 173 -9.44 9.19 11.37
N ALA A 174 -9.31 8.34 12.39
CA ALA A 174 -8.29 8.48 13.44
C ALA A 174 -6.88 8.30 12.88
N ALA A 175 -6.68 7.31 11.99
CA ALA A 175 -5.42 7.05 11.32
C ALA A 175 -4.93 8.27 10.54
N LEU A 176 -5.81 8.89 9.76
CA LEU A 176 -5.49 10.08 8.97
C LEU A 176 -5.16 11.30 9.82
N ALA A 177 -5.89 11.50 10.93
CA ALA A 177 -5.65 12.60 11.84
C ALA A 177 -4.28 12.52 12.53
N GLN A 178 -3.87 11.31 12.95
CA GLN A 178 -2.65 11.11 13.72
C GLN A 178 -1.41 10.95 12.84
N ALA A 179 -1.46 10.13 11.78
CA ALA A 179 -0.30 9.80 10.96
C ALA A 179 -0.02 10.82 9.84
N GLN A 180 -1.03 11.55 9.38
CA GLN A 180 -0.95 12.49 8.26
C GLN A 180 -0.18 11.93 7.03
N PRO A 181 -0.52 10.73 6.54
CA PRO A 181 0.19 10.08 5.47
C PRO A 181 -0.02 10.77 4.11
N PHE A 182 0.87 10.51 3.15
CA PHE A 182 0.64 10.83 1.74
C PHE A 182 -0.55 10.05 1.17
N GLY A 183 -0.70 8.80 1.57
CA GLY A 183 -1.80 7.94 1.20
C GLY A 183 -2.01 6.81 2.18
N VAL A 184 -3.02 6.00 1.95
CA VAL A 184 -3.38 4.83 2.75
C VAL A 184 -3.46 3.59 1.88
N ASP A 185 -3.16 2.43 2.47
CA ASP A 185 -3.27 1.11 1.83
C ASP A 185 -4.19 0.22 2.66
N ALA A 186 -5.37 -0.09 2.14
CA ALA A 186 -6.34 -0.96 2.79
C ALA A 186 -6.38 -2.33 2.10
N ASN A 187 -6.56 -3.39 2.88
CA ASN A 187 -6.65 -4.76 2.37
C ASN A 187 -7.79 -5.53 3.07
N SER A 188 -7.48 -6.25 4.16
CA SER A 188 -8.43 -7.11 4.87
C SER A 188 -9.61 -6.37 5.49
N GLY A 189 -9.45 -5.11 5.88
CA GLY A 189 -10.54 -4.28 6.40
C GLY A 189 -11.64 -3.94 5.39
N LEU A 190 -11.45 -4.30 4.12
CA LEU A 190 -12.41 -4.11 3.03
C LEU A 190 -12.82 -5.44 2.38
N GLU A 191 -12.72 -6.57 3.11
CA GLU A 191 -12.98 -7.91 2.58
C GLU A 191 -14.16 -8.57 3.30
N ARG A 192 -14.92 -9.37 2.55
CA ARG A 192 -15.85 -10.37 3.10
C ARG A 192 -15.13 -11.62 3.58
N VAL A 193 -14.20 -12.07 2.76
CA VAL A 193 -13.24 -13.15 3.05
C VAL A 193 -11.93 -12.85 2.31
N PRO A 194 -10.79 -13.44 2.69
CA PRO A 194 -9.51 -13.17 2.03
C PRO A 194 -9.58 -13.28 0.50
N GLY A 195 -9.23 -12.19 -0.18
CA GLY A 195 -9.25 -12.09 -1.65
C GLY A 195 -10.61 -11.74 -2.27
N ILE A 196 -11.68 -11.59 -1.50
CA ILE A 196 -12.98 -11.14 -1.99
C ILE A 196 -13.36 -9.84 -1.27
N LYS A 197 -13.40 -8.74 -2.00
CA LYS A 197 -13.74 -7.43 -1.43
C LYS A 197 -15.24 -7.27 -1.17
N ASP A 198 -15.55 -6.43 -0.21
CA ASP A 198 -16.89 -5.93 0.04
C ASP A 198 -17.04 -4.56 -0.63
N HIS A 199 -17.92 -4.46 -1.60
CA HIS A 199 -18.10 -3.25 -2.41
C HIS A 199 -18.63 -2.07 -1.56
N ASP A 200 -19.53 -2.33 -0.62
CA ASP A 200 -20.05 -1.29 0.27
C ASP A 200 -18.95 -0.73 1.19
N LEU A 201 -18.05 -1.61 1.67
CA LEU A 201 -16.90 -1.18 2.48
C LEU A 201 -15.91 -0.36 1.64
N ILE A 202 -15.67 -0.72 0.36
CA ILE A 202 -14.82 0.06 -0.55
C ILE A 202 -15.36 1.49 -0.69
N GLU A 203 -16.64 1.63 -1.04
CA GLU A 203 -17.27 2.93 -1.27
C GLU A 203 -17.27 3.81 -0.02
N ARG A 204 -17.63 3.24 1.12
CA ARG A 204 -17.63 3.92 2.42
C ARG A 204 -16.23 4.35 2.83
N PHE A 205 -15.22 3.50 2.67
CA PHE A 205 -13.85 3.80 3.00
C PHE A 205 -13.32 4.98 2.17
N LEU A 206 -13.53 4.95 0.85
CA LEU A 206 -13.13 6.04 -0.04
C LEU A 206 -13.85 7.35 0.28
N ALA A 207 -15.13 7.31 0.61
CA ALA A 207 -15.89 8.49 1.05
C ALA A 207 -15.32 9.10 2.34
N LEU A 208 -14.97 8.26 3.33
CA LEU A 208 -14.38 8.70 4.59
C LEU A 208 -13.00 9.35 4.39
N VAL A 209 -12.15 8.76 3.54
CA VAL A 209 -10.83 9.36 3.22
C VAL A 209 -10.99 10.73 2.56
N ARG A 210 -11.94 10.87 1.64
CA ARG A 210 -12.21 12.16 0.97
C ARG A 210 -12.71 13.22 1.93
N SER A 211 -13.67 12.87 2.79
CA SER A 211 -14.23 13.82 3.78
C SER A 211 -13.19 14.29 4.78
N ALA A 212 -12.31 13.41 5.26
CA ALA A 212 -11.24 13.75 6.18
C ALA A 212 -10.19 14.69 5.53
N ALA A 213 -9.98 14.61 4.22
CA ALA A 213 -9.07 15.50 3.49
C ALA A 213 -9.59 16.93 3.33
N THR A 214 -10.91 17.14 3.42
CA THR A 214 -11.56 18.45 3.26
C THR A 214 -11.78 19.20 4.58
N SER A 215 -11.53 18.57 5.75
CA SER A 215 -11.74 19.18 7.06
C SER A 215 -10.67 20.24 7.38
N PRO A 216 -11.04 21.46 7.86
CA PRO A 216 -10.12 22.61 8.03
C PRO A 216 -9.02 22.44 9.09
N GLN A 217 -9.05 21.40 9.89
CA GLN A 217 -8.07 21.17 10.98
C GLN A 217 -6.61 20.93 10.51
N ARG A 218 -6.36 20.77 9.20
CA ARG A 218 -5.01 20.65 8.66
C ARG A 218 -4.26 21.98 8.50
N ALA A 219 -4.93 23.11 8.69
CA ALA A 219 -4.35 24.45 8.46
C ALA A 219 -3.65 25.09 9.67
N SER A 220 -3.79 24.57 10.88
CA SER A 220 -3.39 25.29 12.10
C SER A 220 -2.12 24.80 12.81
N SER A 221 -1.36 23.86 12.26
CA SER A 221 -0.15 23.32 12.93
C SER A 221 1.18 23.76 12.28
N ARG A 222 1.18 24.91 11.58
CA ARG A 222 2.43 25.58 11.13
C ARG A 222 2.34 27.06 11.46
N ALA A 223 2.57 27.40 12.71
CA ALA A 223 3.02 28.69 13.18
C ALA A 223 4.33 28.49 13.96
#